data_7a61e4c88a56dcf90ee2080991f71678
#
_entry.id   7a61e4c88a56dcf90ee2080991f71678
#
_cell.length_a   1.000
_cell.length_b   1.000
_cell.length_c   1.000
_cell.angle_alpha   90.00
_cell.angle_beta   90.00
_cell.angle_gamma   90.00
#
_symmetry.space_group_name_H-M   'P 1'
#
loop_
_entity.id
_entity.type
_entity.pdbx_description
1 polymer ?
#
loop_
_entity_poly.entity_id
_entity_poly.type
_entity_poly.pdbx_seq_one_letter_code
_entity_poly.pdbx_strand_id
1 'polypeptide(L)'
;GAGDCSTHELPGFPVLDNPYNRALPVFLWTDAVDHGKGMNEYDGIRTCDQGIFDDPKDITLNSNIKMIFNLASNTLVNQHGDINRTAKLLKDTSKCEFIVCSDLFMTASAKFADLLLPGVSMFEEENITKPWKFTEFLGFNNKVIEPLYECKTEYEWIRELAKRIDLEEEFTEGRDYSQWMRYIYDDLRTREPELPEYDEFREKGIYKFEEGHYPISFEKEVKDPEHHPFPTPSGKIELFSTKLWKTPMKDFMPPIPRYVAPPEGPEDPLTKRFPLQLSGWHSKCRTHTVHDNNLNLRKLDPQ
;
A
#
# COMPACT_ATOMS: atom_id res chain seq x y z
N GLY A 1 8.05 10.16 -8.16
CA GLY A 1 8.40 8.87 -7.61
C GLY A 1 9.41 8.18 -8.50
N ALA A 2 10.28 7.39 -7.91
CA ALA A 2 11.12 6.50 -8.70
C ALA A 2 10.19 5.62 -9.54
N GLY A 3 10.36 5.62 -10.86
CA GLY A 3 9.64 4.74 -11.75
C GLY A 3 9.86 3.29 -11.33
N ASP A 4 8.98 2.42 -11.76
CA ASP A 4 9.21 1.00 -11.62
C ASP A 4 10.42 0.66 -12.48
N CYS A 5 11.48 0.21 -11.85
CA CYS A 5 12.72 -0.16 -12.52
C CYS A 5 12.81 -1.67 -12.76
N SER A 6 11.72 -2.40 -12.54
CA SER A 6 11.66 -3.82 -12.85
C SER A 6 11.59 -4.02 -14.36
N THR A 7 12.50 -4.82 -14.90
CA THR A 7 12.47 -5.29 -16.28
C THR A 7 11.72 -6.61 -16.40
N HIS A 8 11.40 -7.25 -15.30
CA HIS A 8 10.73 -8.53 -15.21
C HIS A 8 9.37 -8.42 -14.53
N GLU A 9 8.46 -9.25 -14.93
CA GLU A 9 7.16 -9.35 -14.28
C GLU A 9 7.27 -10.04 -12.93
N LEU A 10 6.29 -9.80 -12.07
CA LEU A 10 6.25 -10.32 -10.71
C LEU A 10 5.02 -11.20 -10.52
N PRO A 11 5.13 -12.26 -9.70
CA PRO A 11 3.97 -13.07 -9.37
C PRO A 11 2.94 -12.23 -8.59
N GLY A 12 1.69 -12.48 -8.84
CA GLY A 12 0.59 -11.83 -8.16
C GLY A 12 -0.70 -12.63 -8.26
N PHE A 13 -1.58 -12.43 -7.31
CA PHE A 13 -2.91 -13.00 -7.38
C PHE A 13 -3.73 -12.33 -8.49
N PRO A 14 -4.69 -13.04 -9.09
CA PRO A 14 -5.64 -12.44 -10.01
C PRO A 14 -6.35 -11.25 -9.37
N VAL A 15 -6.49 -10.17 -10.13
CA VAL A 15 -7.24 -8.98 -9.68
C VAL A 15 -8.68 -9.17 -10.13
N LEU A 16 -9.59 -9.20 -9.17
CA LEU A 16 -11.01 -9.25 -9.41
C LEU A 16 -11.60 -7.84 -9.57
N ASP A 17 -12.66 -7.73 -10.34
CA ASP A 17 -13.40 -6.49 -10.44
C ASP A 17 -14.01 -6.09 -9.10
N ASN A 18 -13.69 -4.90 -8.63
CA ASN A 18 -14.33 -4.34 -7.44
C ASN A 18 -15.58 -3.56 -7.85
N PRO A 19 -16.79 -4.05 -7.56
CA PRO A 19 -18.03 -3.36 -7.94
C PRO A 19 -18.16 -1.99 -7.27
N TYR A 20 -17.47 -1.78 -6.15
CA TYR A 20 -17.35 -0.48 -5.51
C TYR A 20 -15.95 0.09 -5.76
N ASN A 21 -15.72 0.57 -6.98
CA ASN A 21 -14.42 1.06 -7.43
C ASN A 21 -14.08 2.43 -6.81
N ARG A 22 -13.77 2.43 -5.51
CA ARG A 22 -13.39 3.63 -4.73
C ARG A 22 -12.17 3.34 -3.88
N ALA A 23 -11.20 4.23 -3.93
CA ALA A 23 -10.00 4.21 -3.12
C ALA A 23 -9.86 5.50 -2.32
N LEU A 24 -9.48 5.36 -1.06
CA LEU A 24 -9.22 6.45 -0.13
C LEU A 24 -7.71 6.63 0.02
N PRO A 25 -7.19 7.86 -0.10
CA PRO A 25 -5.83 8.13 0.35
C PRO A 25 -5.67 7.77 1.83
N VAL A 26 -4.54 7.17 2.15
CA VAL A 26 -4.25 6.69 3.52
C VAL A 26 -4.35 7.78 4.60
N PHE A 27 -4.21 9.06 4.24
CA PHE A 27 -4.33 10.17 5.17
C PHE A 27 -5.75 10.71 5.35
N LEU A 28 -6.75 10.18 4.63
CA LEU A 28 -8.14 10.67 4.65
C LEU A 28 -9.15 9.66 5.19
N TRP A 29 -8.71 8.49 5.64
CA TRP A 29 -9.63 7.48 6.14
C TRP A 29 -10.39 7.95 7.40
N THR A 30 -9.77 8.77 8.26
CA THR A 30 -10.46 9.34 9.44
C THR A 30 -11.61 10.26 9.04
N ASP A 31 -11.45 11.05 7.98
CA ASP A 31 -12.52 11.90 7.47
C ASP A 31 -13.62 11.06 6.83
N ALA A 32 -13.25 9.98 6.14
CA ALA A 32 -14.22 9.04 5.57
C ALA A 32 -15.03 8.29 6.63
N VAL A 33 -14.47 8.01 7.79
CA VAL A 33 -15.20 7.47 8.95
C VAL A 33 -16.14 8.52 9.53
N ASP A 34 -15.68 9.76 9.68
CA ASP A 34 -16.42 10.83 10.35
C ASP A 34 -17.57 11.37 9.48
N HIS A 35 -17.29 11.68 8.23
CA HIS A 35 -18.24 12.32 7.29
C HIS A 35 -18.00 11.92 5.83
N GLY A 36 -17.68 10.67 5.56
CA GLY A 36 -17.28 10.17 4.24
C GLY A 36 -18.35 10.27 3.16
N LYS A 37 -19.62 10.14 3.53
CA LYS A 37 -20.72 10.24 2.56
C LYS A 37 -20.71 11.60 1.86
N GLY A 38 -20.56 11.56 0.54
CA GLY A 38 -20.47 12.77 -0.27
C GLY A 38 -19.05 13.25 -0.57
N MET A 39 -18.02 12.69 0.11
CA MET A 39 -16.62 12.93 -0.27
C MET A 39 -16.40 12.49 -1.71
N ASN A 40 -15.67 13.28 -2.46
CA ASN A 40 -15.43 13.07 -3.88
C ASN A 40 -13.95 13.27 -4.23
N GLU A 41 -13.65 13.34 -5.51
CA GLU A 41 -12.29 13.50 -6.00
C GLU A 41 -11.58 14.76 -5.48
N TYR A 42 -12.30 15.87 -5.30
CA TYR A 42 -11.71 17.07 -4.70
C TYR A 42 -11.34 16.90 -3.24
N ASP A 43 -11.97 15.94 -2.56
CA ASP A 43 -11.61 15.49 -1.22
C ASP A 43 -10.55 14.37 -1.25
N GLY A 44 -10.06 13.99 -2.44
CA GLY A 44 -9.01 13.00 -2.62
C GLY A 44 -9.48 11.58 -2.88
N ILE A 45 -10.79 11.33 -3.04
CA ILE A 45 -11.32 10.01 -3.41
C ILE A 45 -10.87 9.68 -4.85
N ARG A 46 -10.55 8.41 -5.11
CA ARG A 46 -10.03 7.90 -6.39
C ARG A 46 -10.75 6.62 -6.80
N THR A 47 -10.54 6.21 -8.04
CA THR A 47 -10.86 4.85 -8.48
C THR A 47 -9.70 3.90 -8.17
N CYS A 48 -10.01 2.61 -7.97
CA CYS A 48 -8.99 1.59 -7.68
C CYS A 48 -8.06 1.33 -8.87
N ASP A 49 -8.53 1.56 -10.08
CA ASP A 49 -7.81 1.38 -11.35
C ASP A 49 -6.92 2.57 -11.75
N GLN A 50 -6.71 3.49 -10.84
CA GLN A 50 -5.82 4.65 -10.97
C GLN A 50 -6.23 5.71 -12.02
N GLY A 51 -7.44 5.70 -12.49
CA GLY A 51 -7.97 6.82 -13.27
C GLY A 51 -7.97 8.09 -12.42
N ILE A 52 -6.90 8.87 -12.50
CA ILE A 52 -6.87 10.18 -11.88
C ILE A 52 -7.65 11.11 -12.79
N PHE A 53 -8.79 11.63 -12.31
CA PHE A 53 -9.51 12.76 -12.91
C PHE A 53 -10.26 12.50 -14.23
N ASP A 54 -11.07 11.45 -14.26
CA ASP A 54 -12.27 11.47 -15.09
C ASP A 54 -13.33 12.35 -14.39
N ASP A 55 -14.53 12.49 -14.75
CA ASP A 55 -15.40 13.53 -14.17
C ASP A 55 -15.54 13.40 -12.62
N PRO A 56 -15.14 14.42 -11.81
CA PRO A 56 -15.17 14.36 -10.33
C PRO A 56 -16.54 14.04 -9.74
N LYS A 57 -17.60 14.25 -10.46
CA LYS A 57 -18.98 14.00 -10.01
C LYS A 57 -19.31 12.51 -9.90
N ASP A 58 -18.58 11.68 -10.62
CA ASP A 58 -18.84 10.23 -10.67
C ASP A 58 -18.09 9.43 -9.60
N ILE A 59 -17.12 10.07 -8.90
CA ILE A 59 -16.28 9.44 -7.88
C ILE A 59 -16.68 9.95 -6.50
N THR A 60 -17.85 9.55 -6.04
CA THR A 60 -18.35 10.00 -4.73
C THR A 60 -18.58 8.80 -3.81
N LEU A 61 -18.21 8.93 -2.53
CA LEU A 61 -18.58 7.96 -1.52
C LEU A 61 -20.08 8.07 -1.22
N ASN A 62 -20.78 6.94 -1.26
CA ASN A 62 -22.21 6.88 -0.98
C ASN A 62 -22.53 6.64 0.51
N SER A 63 -21.53 6.33 1.31
CA SER A 63 -21.65 6.08 2.77
C SER A 63 -20.38 6.49 3.50
N ASN A 64 -20.49 6.66 4.82
CA ASN A 64 -19.33 6.72 5.70
C ASN A 64 -18.68 5.35 5.81
N ILE A 65 -17.39 5.30 6.12
CA ILE A 65 -16.71 4.05 6.47
C ILE A 65 -17.14 3.66 7.89
N LYS A 66 -17.65 2.45 8.03
CA LYS A 66 -18.18 1.93 9.30
C LYS A 66 -17.44 0.73 9.83
N MET A 67 -16.75 0.01 8.95
CA MET A 67 -15.95 -1.15 9.29
C MET A 67 -14.55 -1.01 8.73
N ILE A 68 -13.56 -1.41 9.50
CA ILE A 68 -12.14 -1.32 9.13
C ILE A 68 -11.49 -2.68 9.30
N PHE A 69 -10.81 -3.14 8.24
CA PHE A 69 -9.83 -4.21 8.31
C PHE A 69 -8.42 -3.60 8.29
N ASN A 70 -7.69 -3.72 9.39
CA ASN A 70 -6.31 -3.25 9.50
C ASN A 70 -5.38 -4.47 9.52
N LEU A 71 -4.76 -4.74 8.37
CA LEU A 71 -3.98 -5.95 8.16
C LEU A 71 -2.48 -5.63 8.17
N ALA A 72 -1.71 -6.33 8.98
CA ALA A 72 -0.25 -6.22 9.10
C ALA A 72 0.24 -4.77 9.17
N SER A 73 -0.44 -3.93 9.94
CA SER A 73 -0.21 -2.48 9.92
C SER A 73 -0.50 -1.81 11.25
N ASN A 74 0.31 -0.81 11.60
CA ASN A 74 0.01 0.11 12.71
C ASN A 74 -0.61 1.44 12.23
N THR A 75 -1.26 1.43 11.07
CA THR A 75 -1.74 2.61 10.35
C THR A 75 -2.77 3.43 11.14
N LEU A 76 -3.66 2.79 11.90
CA LEU A 76 -4.76 3.48 12.59
C LEU A 76 -4.28 4.57 13.55
N VAL A 77 -3.14 4.41 14.18
CA VAL A 77 -2.61 5.40 15.14
C VAL A 77 -1.25 5.97 14.73
N ASN A 78 -0.65 5.52 13.64
CA ASN A 78 0.70 5.93 13.25
C ASN A 78 0.72 6.88 12.04
N GLN A 79 -0.35 6.95 11.26
CA GLN A 79 -0.39 7.70 9.99
C GLN A 79 -0.94 9.13 10.13
N HIS A 80 -1.54 9.48 11.25
CA HIS A 80 -2.16 10.78 11.45
C HIS A 80 -1.50 11.60 12.54
N GLY A 81 -1.38 12.90 12.30
CA GLY A 81 -0.83 13.84 13.29
C GLY A 81 -1.76 14.08 14.48
N ASP A 82 -3.08 14.11 14.27
CA ASP A 82 -4.07 14.28 15.34
C ASP A 82 -4.54 12.93 15.90
N ILE A 83 -3.67 12.29 16.67
CA ILE A 83 -3.95 11.00 17.29
C ILE A 83 -5.11 11.06 18.31
N ASN A 84 -5.34 12.21 18.93
CA ASN A 84 -6.44 12.36 19.89
C ASN A 84 -7.79 12.34 19.18
N ARG A 85 -7.92 12.99 18.01
CA ARG A 85 -9.11 12.90 17.16
C ARG A 85 -9.31 11.48 16.68
N THR A 86 -8.25 10.85 16.15
CA THR A 86 -8.27 9.47 15.68
C THR A 86 -8.76 8.51 16.76
N ALA A 87 -8.21 8.60 17.97
CA ALA A 87 -8.62 7.76 19.08
C ALA A 87 -10.09 7.97 19.51
N LYS A 88 -10.61 9.19 19.40
CA LYS A 88 -12.04 9.45 19.66
C LYS A 88 -12.92 8.80 18.60
N LEU A 89 -12.56 8.92 17.31
CA LEU A 89 -13.32 8.31 16.21
C LEU A 89 -13.34 6.77 16.32
N LEU A 90 -12.20 6.15 16.59
CA LEU A 90 -12.09 4.70 16.72
C LEU A 90 -12.86 4.12 17.93
N LYS A 91 -13.09 4.94 18.97
CA LYS A 91 -13.88 4.57 20.16
C LYS A 91 -15.37 4.87 20.03
N ASP A 92 -15.75 5.64 19.03
CA ASP A 92 -17.13 6.03 18.79
C ASP A 92 -17.81 5.02 17.85
N THR A 93 -18.50 4.04 18.44
CA THR A 93 -19.20 2.99 17.69
C THR A 93 -20.34 3.52 16.82
N SER A 94 -20.80 4.76 17.02
CA SER A 94 -21.75 5.40 16.10
C SER A 94 -21.09 5.84 14.79
N LYS A 95 -19.77 5.98 14.79
CA LYS A 95 -18.94 6.35 13.62
C LYS A 95 -18.28 5.12 13.00
N CYS A 96 -17.45 4.41 13.77
CA CYS A 96 -16.78 3.18 13.36
C CYS A 96 -17.37 1.99 14.13
N GLU A 97 -18.19 1.18 13.46
CA GLU A 97 -19.00 0.14 14.11
C GLU A 97 -18.18 -1.10 14.46
N PHE A 98 -17.13 -1.41 13.68
CA PHE A 98 -16.35 -2.62 13.91
C PHE A 98 -14.94 -2.51 13.33
N ILE A 99 -13.95 -2.94 14.10
CA ILE A 99 -12.53 -2.90 13.72
C ILE A 99 -11.94 -4.30 13.86
N VAL A 100 -11.42 -4.83 12.75
CA VAL A 100 -10.65 -6.08 12.73
C VAL A 100 -9.18 -5.73 12.54
N CYS A 101 -8.31 -6.27 13.37
CA CYS A 101 -6.86 -6.19 13.18
C CYS A 101 -6.26 -7.57 13.06
N SER A 102 -5.41 -7.78 12.05
CA SER A 102 -4.51 -8.92 11.95
C SER A 102 -3.07 -8.42 12.04
N ASP A 103 -2.33 -8.88 13.02
CA ASP A 103 -0.94 -8.46 13.23
C ASP A 103 -0.17 -9.53 14.04
N LEU A 104 1.17 -9.46 13.95
CA LEU A 104 2.09 -10.27 14.77
C LEU A 104 2.22 -9.76 16.20
N PHE A 105 1.98 -8.47 16.41
CA PHE A 105 2.20 -7.80 17.68
C PHE A 105 0.95 -7.06 18.13
N MET A 106 0.80 -6.91 19.43
CA MET A 106 -0.19 -6.02 20.01
C MET A 106 0.24 -4.56 19.81
N THR A 107 0.11 -4.08 18.58
CA THR A 107 0.43 -2.71 18.20
C THR A 107 -0.52 -1.70 18.85
N ALA A 108 -0.19 -0.43 18.76
CA ALA A 108 -1.10 0.63 19.22
C ALA A 108 -2.43 0.61 18.44
N SER A 109 -2.41 0.28 17.15
CA SER A 109 -3.60 0.10 16.32
C SER A 109 -4.43 -1.10 16.75
N ALA A 110 -3.78 -2.23 17.02
CA ALA A 110 -4.44 -3.46 17.46
C ALA A 110 -5.24 -3.28 18.77
N LYS A 111 -4.84 -2.32 19.61
CA LYS A 111 -5.57 -2.00 20.87
C LYS A 111 -6.94 -1.34 20.66
N PHE A 112 -7.24 -0.91 19.45
CA PHE A 112 -8.56 -0.38 19.09
C PHE A 112 -9.46 -1.42 18.41
N ALA A 113 -8.96 -2.63 18.17
CA ALA A 113 -9.72 -3.67 17.49
C ALA A 113 -10.81 -4.26 18.39
N ASP A 114 -11.97 -4.51 17.78
CA ASP A 114 -13.04 -5.33 18.35
C ASP A 114 -12.74 -6.81 18.17
N LEU A 115 -12.02 -7.18 17.09
CA LEU A 115 -11.57 -8.53 16.80
C LEU A 115 -10.08 -8.51 16.44
N LEU A 116 -9.30 -9.30 17.18
CA LEU A 116 -7.89 -9.55 16.88
C LEU A 116 -7.74 -10.93 16.23
N LEU A 117 -7.05 -10.95 15.10
CA LEU A 117 -6.69 -12.16 14.37
C LEU A 117 -5.15 -12.26 14.41
N PRO A 118 -4.59 -13.21 15.16
CA PRO A 118 -3.14 -13.35 15.23
C PRO A 118 -2.60 -13.85 13.89
N GLY A 119 -1.69 -13.06 13.30
CA GLY A 119 -1.04 -13.37 12.03
C GLY A 119 0.16 -14.29 12.21
N VAL A 120 0.62 -14.89 11.13
CA VAL A 120 1.83 -15.70 11.05
C VAL A 120 3.05 -14.86 10.72
N SER A 121 4.21 -15.27 11.21
CA SER A 121 5.50 -14.71 10.79
C SER A 121 6.01 -15.42 9.53
N MET A 122 7.01 -14.82 8.89
CA MET A 122 7.67 -15.42 7.71
C MET A 122 8.29 -16.81 7.98
N PHE A 123 8.46 -17.22 9.25
CA PHE A 123 8.94 -18.56 9.59
C PHE A 123 7.83 -19.60 9.66
N GLU A 124 6.60 -19.16 9.71
CA GLU A 124 5.41 -19.99 9.93
C GLU A 124 4.61 -20.21 8.64
N GLU A 125 5.01 -19.61 7.53
CA GLU A 125 4.35 -19.77 6.23
C GLU A 125 5.34 -19.99 5.08
N GLU A 126 4.86 -20.59 4.00
CA GLU A 126 5.55 -20.55 2.71
C GLU A 126 5.13 -19.31 1.95
N ASN A 127 6.04 -18.66 1.23
CA ASN A 127 5.72 -17.50 0.43
C ASN A 127 6.73 -17.30 -0.70
N ILE A 128 6.35 -16.54 -1.72
CA ILE A 128 7.26 -16.06 -2.76
C ILE A 128 7.64 -14.63 -2.42
N THR A 129 8.92 -14.40 -2.14
CA THR A 129 9.47 -13.09 -1.86
C THR A 129 9.92 -12.42 -3.15
N LYS A 130 9.49 -11.20 -3.35
CA LYS A 130 9.90 -10.36 -4.48
C LYS A 130 10.40 -9.01 -3.97
N PRO A 131 11.43 -8.41 -4.58
CA PRO A 131 11.81 -7.03 -4.29
C PRO A 131 10.69 -6.08 -4.74
N TRP A 132 10.55 -4.97 -4.06
CA TRP A 132 9.41 -4.08 -4.29
C TRP A 132 9.36 -3.51 -5.73
N LYS A 133 10.45 -2.93 -6.21
CA LYS A 133 10.48 -2.24 -7.52
C LYS A 133 11.75 -2.47 -8.33
N PHE A 134 12.67 -3.25 -7.84
CA PHE A 134 13.95 -3.53 -8.46
C PHE A 134 14.11 -5.04 -8.53
N THR A 135 13.47 -5.64 -9.54
CA THR A 135 13.36 -7.09 -9.58
C THR A 135 14.52 -7.69 -10.32
N GLU A 136 15.52 -8.09 -9.60
CA GLU A 136 16.62 -8.87 -10.10
C GLU A 136 16.62 -10.30 -9.53
N PHE A 137 15.66 -10.60 -8.65
CA PHE A 137 15.53 -11.94 -8.07
C PHE A 137 14.11 -12.23 -7.57
N LEU A 138 13.82 -13.52 -7.47
CA LEU A 138 12.71 -14.05 -6.68
C LEU A 138 13.27 -14.94 -5.58
N GLY A 139 12.71 -14.88 -4.39
CA GLY A 139 13.04 -15.77 -3.29
C GLY A 139 11.86 -16.68 -2.96
N PHE A 140 12.15 -17.91 -2.57
CA PHE A 140 11.14 -18.79 -1.99
C PHE A 140 11.37 -18.87 -0.48
N ASN A 141 10.38 -18.45 0.28
CA ASN A 141 10.39 -18.54 1.73
C ASN A 141 9.76 -19.86 2.15
N ASN A 142 10.56 -20.77 2.65
CA ASN A 142 10.08 -22.05 3.17
C ASN A 142 9.57 -21.87 4.62
N LYS A 143 8.45 -22.49 4.92
CA LYS A 143 7.98 -22.62 6.30
C LYS A 143 9.02 -23.40 7.14
N VAL A 144 9.42 -22.85 8.27
CA VAL A 144 10.44 -23.41 9.17
C VAL A 144 9.81 -24.03 10.40
N ILE A 145 8.71 -23.45 10.88
CA ILE A 145 7.97 -23.92 12.06
C ILE A 145 6.47 -23.92 11.75
N GLU A 146 5.70 -24.70 12.47
CA GLU A 146 4.25 -24.63 12.42
C GLU A 146 3.75 -23.34 13.09
N PRO A 147 2.64 -22.76 12.60
CA PRO A 147 2.03 -21.59 13.25
C PRO A 147 1.82 -21.79 14.73
N LEU A 148 2.22 -20.79 15.51
CA LEU A 148 2.12 -20.84 16.97
C LEU A 148 0.69 -20.46 17.42
N TYR A 149 0.17 -21.16 18.42
CA TYR A 149 -1.14 -20.89 19.02
C TYR A 149 -2.29 -20.88 18.00
N GLU A 150 -3.05 -19.79 17.91
CA GLU A 150 -4.18 -19.61 17.02
C GLU A 150 -3.81 -18.81 15.76
N CYS A 151 -2.51 -18.60 15.49
CA CYS A 151 -2.04 -17.87 14.33
C CYS A 151 -2.47 -18.55 13.03
N LYS A 152 -2.96 -17.75 12.11
CA LYS A 152 -3.34 -18.16 10.75
C LYS A 152 -2.87 -17.12 9.74
N THR A 153 -2.63 -17.57 8.50
CA THR A 153 -2.41 -16.65 7.38
C THR A 153 -3.69 -15.85 7.09
N GLU A 154 -3.54 -14.69 6.46
CA GLU A 154 -4.68 -13.90 5.99
C GLU A 154 -5.59 -14.73 5.08
N TYR A 155 -5.01 -15.57 4.21
CA TYR A 155 -5.76 -16.47 3.35
C TYR A 155 -6.67 -17.42 4.14
N GLU A 156 -6.13 -18.06 5.19
CA GLU A 156 -6.88 -19.04 5.98
C GLU A 156 -8.07 -18.42 6.72
N TRP A 157 -7.89 -17.28 7.38
CA TRP A 157 -9.01 -16.68 8.10
C TRP A 157 -10.03 -16.02 7.15
N ILE A 158 -9.60 -15.48 5.98
CA ILE A 158 -10.53 -14.98 4.95
C ILE A 158 -11.32 -16.15 4.36
N ARG A 159 -10.68 -17.28 4.10
CA ARG A 159 -11.38 -18.50 3.66
C ARG A 159 -12.43 -18.96 4.69
N GLU A 160 -12.08 -18.95 5.96
CA GLU A 160 -13.03 -19.28 7.04
C GLU A 160 -14.23 -18.31 7.10
N LEU A 161 -13.99 -17.03 6.82
CA LEU A 161 -15.05 -16.03 6.69
C LEU A 161 -15.90 -16.29 5.45
N ALA A 162 -15.29 -16.50 4.29
CA ALA A 162 -15.96 -16.79 3.03
C ALA A 162 -16.88 -18.02 3.15
N LYS A 163 -16.42 -19.07 3.84
CA LYS A 163 -17.23 -20.24 4.13
C LYS A 163 -18.49 -19.93 4.93
N ARG A 164 -18.42 -18.99 5.89
CA ARG A 164 -19.58 -18.62 6.71
C ARG A 164 -20.63 -17.79 5.98
N ILE A 165 -20.26 -17.24 4.83
CA ILE A 165 -21.16 -16.45 3.98
C ILE A 165 -21.40 -17.11 2.62
N ASP A 166 -21.11 -18.41 2.52
CA ASP A 166 -21.32 -19.25 1.33
C ASP A 166 -20.59 -18.76 0.06
N LEU A 167 -19.38 -18.18 0.24
CA LEU A 167 -18.51 -17.69 -0.84
C LEU A 167 -17.13 -18.39 -0.85
N GLU A 168 -17.00 -19.58 -0.23
CA GLU A 168 -15.71 -20.27 -0.15
C GLU A 168 -15.18 -20.65 -1.54
N GLU A 169 -16.04 -21.18 -2.41
CA GLU A 169 -15.64 -21.62 -3.75
C GLU A 169 -15.21 -20.45 -4.63
N GLU A 170 -15.97 -19.35 -4.59
CA GLU A 170 -15.64 -18.14 -5.34
C GLU A 170 -14.33 -17.50 -4.87
N PHE A 171 -14.06 -17.56 -3.56
CA PHE A 171 -12.83 -17.02 -3.00
C PHE A 171 -11.61 -17.89 -3.29
N THR A 172 -11.77 -19.22 -3.17
CA THR A 172 -10.63 -20.15 -3.29
C THR A 172 -10.42 -20.70 -4.69
N GLU A 173 -11.44 -20.67 -5.54
CA GLU A 173 -11.48 -21.40 -6.82
C GLU A 173 -11.06 -22.89 -6.64
N GLY A 174 -11.42 -23.47 -5.50
CA GLY A 174 -11.07 -24.84 -5.13
C GLY A 174 -9.60 -25.05 -4.75
N ARG A 175 -8.80 -23.98 -4.59
CA ARG A 175 -7.36 -24.08 -4.25
C ARG A 175 -7.12 -23.85 -2.77
N ASP A 176 -6.15 -24.57 -2.22
CA ASP A 176 -5.54 -24.22 -0.94
C ASP A 176 -4.39 -23.20 -1.14
N TYR A 177 -3.76 -22.78 -0.03
CA TYR A 177 -2.69 -21.80 -0.06
C TYR A 177 -1.47 -22.24 -0.90
N SER A 178 -1.03 -23.49 -0.75
CA SER A 178 0.11 -24.02 -1.51
C SER A 178 -0.20 -24.14 -3.00
N GLN A 179 -1.43 -24.52 -3.33
CA GLN A 179 -1.90 -24.58 -4.72
C GLN A 179 -1.95 -23.19 -5.35
N TRP A 180 -2.33 -22.17 -4.58
CA TRP A 180 -2.26 -20.77 -5.03
C TRP A 180 -0.82 -20.32 -5.28
N MET A 181 0.14 -20.64 -4.39
CA MET A 181 1.55 -20.30 -4.61
C MET A 181 2.08 -20.91 -5.91
N ARG A 182 1.77 -22.17 -6.16
CA ARG A 182 2.13 -22.83 -7.43
C ARG A 182 1.47 -22.15 -8.63
N TYR A 183 0.16 -21.90 -8.55
CA TYR A 183 -0.60 -21.30 -9.64
C TYR A 183 -0.05 -19.93 -10.04
N ILE A 184 0.17 -19.01 -9.10
CA ILE A 184 0.69 -17.67 -9.41
C ILE A 184 2.13 -17.70 -9.94
N TYR A 185 2.92 -18.67 -9.53
CA TYR A 185 4.27 -18.87 -10.06
C TYR A 185 4.26 -19.45 -11.47
N ASP A 186 3.44 -20.46 -11.72
CA ASP A 186 3.30 -21.07 -13.04
C ASP A 186 2.69 -20.09 -14.06
N ASP A 187 1.76 -19.23 -13.62
CA ASP A 187 1.26 -18.12 -14.42
C ASP A 187 2.37 -17.13 -14.77
N LEU A 188 3.21 -16.74 -13.79
CA LEU A 188 4.39 -15.91 -14.07
C LEU A 188 5.32 -16.53 -15.11
N ARG A 189 5.58 -17.85 -15.03
CA ARG A 189 6.43 -18.57 -16.00
C ARG A 189 5.92 -18.50 -17.44
N THR A 190 4.64 -18.24 -17.67
CA THR A 190 4.12 -18.02 -19.03
C THR A 190 4.65 -16.71 -19.63
N ARG A 191 5.03 -15.74 -18.81
CA ARG A 191 5.56 -14.43 -19.21
C ARG A 191 7.08 -14.33 -19.04
N GLU A 192 7.64 -15.11 -18.12
CA GLU A 192 9.08 -15.19 -17.83
C GLU A 192 9.54 -16.66 -18.00
N PRO A 193 9.67 -17.12 -19.26
CA PRO A 193 9.90 -18.55 -19.55
C PRO A 193 11.27 -19.09 -19.12
N GLU A 194 12.20 -18.22 -18.75
CA GLU A 194 13.50 -18.59 -18.20
C GLU A 194 13.43 -19.06 -16.74
N LEU A 195 12.32 -18.84 -16.06
CA LEU A 195 12.14 -19.30 -14.69
C LEU A 195 12.11 -20.85 -14.64
N PRO A 196 12.79 -21.46 -13.65
CA PRO A 196 12.79 -22.92 -13.48
C PRO A 196 11.37 -23.44 -13.13
N GLU A 197 11.22 -24.76 -13.10
CA GLU A 197 10.01 -25.38 -12.57
C GLU A 197 9.80 -25.01 -11.09
N TYR A 198 8.54 -24.93 -10.65
CA TYR A 198 8.19 -24.51 -9.29
C TYR A 198 8.94 -25.29 -8.21
N ASP A 199 9.01 -26.61 -8.35
CA ASP A 199 9.65 -27.45 -7.33
C ASP A 199 11.17 -27.25 -7.30
N GLU A 200 11.79 -26.99 -8.45
CA GLU A 200 13.22 -26.61 -8.54
C GLU A 200 13.47 -25.24 -7.92
N PHE A 201 12.61 -24.25 -8.18
CA PHE A 201 12.70 -22.93 -7.58
C PHE A 201 12.55 -23.01 -6.07
N ARG A 202 11.57 -23.77 -5.58
CA ARG A 202 11.34 -24.03 -4.16
C ARG A 202 12.55 -24.66 -3.47
N GLU A 203 13.17 -25.65 -4.10
CA GLU A 203 14.37 -26.34 -3.58
C GLU A 203 15.58 -25.40 -3.53
N LYS A 204 15.80 -24.61 -4.57
CA LYS A 204 16.91 -23.63 -4.63
C LYS A 204 16.73 -22.45 -3.71
N GLY A 205 15.50 -22.07 -3.42
CA GLY A 205 15.13 -20.96 -2.54
C GLY A 205 15.36 -19.57 -3.13
N ILE A 206 16.06 -19.45 -4.24
CA ILE A 206 16.28 -18.17 -4.94
C ILE A 206 16.52 -18.38 -6.43
N TYR A 207 15.96 -17.50 -7.23
CA TYR A 207 16.26 -17.33 -8.63
C TYR A 207 16.70 -15.89 -8.89
N LYS A 208 17.82 -15.69 -9.55
CA LYS A 208 18.29 -14.38 -10.01
C LYS A 208 18.08 -14.27 -11.50
N PHE A 209 17.40 -13.22 -11.92
CA PHE A 209 17.27 -12.89 -13.32
C PHE A 209 18.65 -12.47 -13.88
N GLU A 210 18.87 -12.69 -15.16
CA GLU A 210 20.01 -12.10 -15.83
C GLU A 210 19.88 -10.57 -15.87
N GLU A 211 21.00 -9.86 -15.83
CA GLU A 211 20.99 -8.40 -15.89
C GLU A 211 20.34 -7.92 -17.19
N GLY A 212 19.18 -7.32 -17.06
CA GLY A 212 18.46 -6.70 -18.15
C GLY A 212 18.91 -5.26 -18.41
N HIS A 213 18.27 -4.63 -19.36
CA HIS A 213 18.46 -3.21 -19.61
C HIS A 213 17.76 -2.41 -18.51
N TYR A 214 18.51 -1.54 -17.80
CA TYR A 214 17.91 -0.64 -16.84
C TYR A 214 16.93 0.32 -17.52
N PRO A 215 15.65 0.33 -17.12
CA PRO A 215 14.66 1.18 -17.74
C PRO A 215 14.99 2.65 -17.48
N ILE A 216 15.12 3.40 -18.54
CA ILE A 216 15.25 4.86 -18.49
C ILE A 216 13.85 5.44 -18.62
N SER A 217 13.41 6.21 -17.62
CA SER A 217 12.08 6.83 -17.63
C SER A 217 11.92 7.71 -18.88
N PHE A 218 10.82 7.49 -19.59
CA PHE A 218 10.48 8.21 -20.82
C PHE A 218 11.51 8.05 -21.96
N GLU A 219 12.26 6.96 -21.99
CA GLU A 219 13.28 6.75 -23.04
C GLU A 219 12.65 6.72 -24.43
N LYS A 220 11.52 6.04 -24.59
CA LYS A 220 10.82 5.95 -25.88
C LYS A 220 10.27 7.30 -26.33
N GLU A 221 9.64 8.03 -25.39
CA GLU A 221 9.07 9.36 -25.63
C GLU A 221 10.14 10.40 -25.99
N VAL A 222 11.34 10.27 -25.40
CA VAL A 222 12.48 11.16 -25.72
C VAL A 222 13.14 10.79 -27.05
N LYS A 223 13.29 9.50 -27.35
CA LYS A 223 13.97 9.04 -28.57
C LYS A 223 13.08 9.16 -29.82
N ASP A 224 11.80 8.92 -29.69
CA ASP A 224 10.83 8.89 -30.78
C ASP A 224 9.48 9.47 -30.35
N PRO A 225 9.40 10.79 -30.13
CA PRO A 225 8.19 11.46 -29.64
C PRO A 225 7.02 11.43 -30.63
N GLU A 226 7.27 11.16 -31.92
CA GLU A 226 6.23 11.07 -32.95
C GLU A 226 5.41 9.79 -32.80
N HIS A 227 6.03 8.66 -32.53
CA HIS A 227 5.36 7.38 -32.34
C HIS A 227 5.10 7.06 -30.85
N HIS A 228 5.80 7.69 -29.95
CA HIS A 228 5.68 7.55 -28.51
C HIS A 228 5.47 8.92 -27.85
N PRO A 229 4.28 9.55 -27.97
CA PRO A 229 4.00 10.84 -27.33
C PRO A 229 3.99 10.68 -25.80
N PHE A 230 4.41 11.73 -25.07
CA PHE A 230 4.25 11.76 -23.64
C PHE A 230 2.80 11.55 -23.21
N PRO A 231 2.51 10.88 -22.08
CA PRO A 231 1.15 10.62 -21.59
C PRO A 231 0.53 11.87 -20.98
N THR A 232 0.44 12.93 -21.76
CA THR A 232 -0.11 14.25 -21.42
C THR A 232 -1.12 14.67 -22.48
N PRO A 233 -2.06 15.59 -22.19
CA PRO A 233 -3.01 16.07 -23.17
C PRO A 233 -2.40 16.62 -24.46
N SER A 234 -1.20 17.21 -24.38
CA SER A 234 -0.49 17.74 -25.55
C SER A 234 0.45 16.74 -26.24
N GLY A 235 0.63 15.56 -25.66
CA GLY A 235 1.65 14.60 -26.10
C GLY A 235 3.10 15.06 -25.88
N LYS A 236 3.31 16.17 -25.14
CA LYS A 236 4.60 16.77 -24.83
C LYS A 236 4.76 16.99 -23.34
N ILE A 237 5.96 17.34 -22.89
CA ILE A 237 6.18 17.77 -21.51
C ILE A 237 5.41 19.07 -21.27
N GLU A 238 4.50 19.03 -20.31
CA GLU A 238 3.68 20.19 -19.94
C GLU A 238 4.20 20.85 -18.67
N LEU A 239 4.53 22.14 -18.78
CA LEU A 239 4.94 22.95 -17.63
C LEU A 239 3.75 23.50 -16.84
N PHE A 240 2.59 23.57 -17.46
CA PHE A 240 1.35 23.99 -16.84
C PHE A 240 0.36 22.82 -16.80
N SER A 241 -0.07 22.41 -15.62
CA SER A 241 -1.07 21.36 -15.45
C SER A 241 -2.48 21.93 -15.50
N THR A 242 -3.18 21.70 -16.59
CA THR A 242 -4.60 22.08 -16.72
C THR A 242 -5.50 21.33 -15.75
N LYS A 243 -5.11 20.12 -15.35
CA LYS A 243 -5.79 19.32 -14.32
C LYS A 243 -5.73 20.02 -12.96
N LEU A 244 -4.54 20.37 -12.49
CA LEU A 244 -4.37 21.09 -11.23
C LEU A 244 -5.04 22.46 -11.23
N TRP A 245 -5.01 23.16 -12.36
CA TRP A 245 -5.69 24.45 -12.49
C TRP A 245 -7.19 24.40 -12.24
N LYS A 246 -7.83 23.28 -12.62
CA LYS A 246 -9.26 23.07 -12.44
C LYS A 246 -9.67 22.63 -11.05
N THR A 247 -8.71 22.26 -10.19
CA THR A 247 -9.01 21.80 -8.82
C THR A 247 -9.20 22.99 -7.87
N PRO A 248 -10.01 22.86 -6.81
CA PRO A 248 -10.11 23.86 -5.76
C PRO A 248 -8.81 23.98 -4.95
N MET A 249 -7.90 23.02 -5.07
CA MET A 249 -6.61 22.96 -4.35
C MET A 249 -5.47 23.71 -5.07
N LYS A 250 -5.74 24.43 -6.15
CA LYS A 250 -4.71 25.10 -6.98
C LYS A 250 -3.81 26.08 -6.25
N ASP A 251 -4.23 26.59 -5.10
CA ASP A 251 -3.42 27.50 -4.29
C ASP A 251 -2.37 26.74 -3.44
N PHE A 252 -2.67 25.50 -3.06
CA PHE A 252 -1.76 24.60 -2.36
C PHE A 252 -0.96 23.71 -3.32
N MET A 253 -1.59 23.29 -4.42
CA MET A 253 -0.98 22.54 -5.51
C MET A 253 -1.04 23.35 -6.80
N PRO A 254 -0.14 24.33 -6.96
CA PRO A 254 -0.19 25.23 -8.11
C PRO A 254 0.02 24.47 -9.43
N PRO A 255 -0.61 24.92 -10.52
CA PRO A 255 -0.53 24.26 -11.84
C PRO A 255 0.86 24.35 -12.47
N ILE A 256 1.73 25.18 -11.95
CA ILE A 256 3.15 25.27 -12.30
C ILE A 256 4.00 25.10 -11.05
N PRO A 257 5.20 24.49 -11.13
CA PRO A 257 6.10 24.40 -10.01
C PRO A 257 6.46 25.80 -9.49
N ARG A 258 6.17 26.04 -8.22
CA ARG A 258 6.57 27.26 -7.50
C ARG A 258 6.80 26.92 -6.04
N TYR A 259 7.60 27.73 -5.38
CA TYR A 259 7.73 27.64 -3.93
C TYR A 259 6.41 28.04 -3.26
N VAL A 260 5.96 27.20 -2.35
CA VAL A 260 4.84 27.46 -1.44
C VAL A 260 5.39 27.37 -0.04
N ALA A 261 5.36 28.46 0.70
CA ALA A 261 5.85 28.49 2.08
C ALA A 261 5.07 27.48 2.93
N PRO A 262 5.73 26.54 3.61
CA PRO A 262 5.06 25.60 4.48
C PRO A 262 4.48 26.35 5.69
N PRO A 263 3.32 25.90 6.22
CA PRO A 263 2.85 26.36 7.51
C PRO A 263 3.90 26.02 8.60
N GLU A 264 4.04 26.90 9.59
CA GLU A 264 5.06 26.78 10.64
C GLU A 264 6.51 26.73 10.10
N GLY A 265 6.72 27.21 8.85
CA GLY A 265 8.03 27.33 8.25
C GLY A 265 8.82 28.58 8.75
N PRO A 266 10.05 28.78 8.27
CA PRO A 266 10.89 29.92 8.69
C PRO A 266 10.28 31.29 8.43
N GLU A 267 9.37 31.38 7.46
CA GLU A 267 8.69 32.62 7.05
C GLU A 267 7.41 32.88 7.88
N ASP A 268 6.98 31.93 8.70
CA ASP A 268 5.79 32.10 9.54
C ASP A 268 6.06 33.13 10.64
N PRO A 269 5.15 34.11 10.86
CA PRO A 269 5.25 35.07 11.95
C PRO A 269 5.42 34.46 13.34
N LEU A 270 4.92 33.22 13.55
CA LEU A 270 5.07 32.48 14.80
C LEU A 270 6.52 32.12 15.12
N THR A 271 7.45 32.12 14.15
CA THR A 271 8.87 31.88 14.40
C THR A 271 9.49 32.89 15.38
N LYS A 272 8.93 34.09 15.51
CA LYS A 272 9.34 35.06 16.52
C LYS A 272 9.12 34.55 17.95
N ARG A 273 8.09 33.73 18.17
CA ARG A 273 7.75 33.11 19.44
C ARG A 273 8.30 31.68 19.56
N PHE A 274 8.32 30.94 18.47
CA PHE A 274 8.75 29.53 18.39
C PHE A 274 9.82 29.41 17.31
N PRO A 275 11.10 29.74 17.64
CA PRO A 275 12.16 29.86 16.62
C PRO A 275 12.74 28.51 16.16
N LEU A 276 12.45 27.42 16.84
CA LEU A 276 12.99 26.12 16.52
C LEU A 276 12.16 25.45 15.42
N GLN A 277 12.86 24.89 14.43
CA GLN A 277 12.27 24.11 13.36
C GLN A 277 12.44 22.61 13.67
N LEU A 278 11.34 21.86 13.63
CA LEU A 278 11.36 20.43 13.81
C LEU A 278 11.71 19.76 12.46
N SER A 279 12.77 18.96 12.44
CA SER A 279 13.12 18.11 11.29
C SER A 279 13.16 16.65 11.72
N GLY A 280 12.49 15.79 10.96
CA GLY A 280 12.57 14.35 11.13
C GLY A 280 13.64 13.75 10.22
N TRP A 281 14.25 12.67 10.67
CA TRP A 281 15.17 11.88 9.86
C TRP A 281 14.82 10.39 9.90
N HIS A 282 15.37 9.63 8.97
CA HIS A 282 15.27 8.18 8.99
C HIS A 282 16.45 7.58 9.78
N SER A 283 16.15 6.73 10.78
CA SER A 283 17.15 5.94 11.48
C SER A 283 17.81 4.95 10.52
N LYS A 284 19.10 4.67 10.71
CA LYS A 284 19.86 3.70 9.89
C LYS A 284 19.43 2.25 10.13
N CYS A 285 18.89 1.97 11.31
CA CYS A 285 18.61 0.61 11.78
C CYS A 285 17.13 0.23 11.70
N ARG A 286 16.28 1.05 11.09
CA ARG A 286 14.86 0.73 10.88
C ARG A 286 14.34 1.37 9.59
N THR A 287 13.29 0.76 9.05
CA THR A 287 12.52 1.31 7.93
C THR A 287 11.16 1.71 8.47
N HIS A 288 10.89 3.02 8.57
CA HIS A 288 9.76 3.54 9.33
C HIS A 288 9.77 3.00 10.76
N THR A 289 8.78 2.18 11.16
CA THR A 289 8.74 1.50 12.46
C THR A 289 9.14 0.02 12.39
N VAL A 290 9.39 -0.51 11.19
CA VAL A 290 9.82 -1.90 11.00
C VAL A 290 11.22 -2.08 11.59
N HIS A 291 11.40 -3.14 12.36
CA HIS A 291 12.59 -3.47 13.15
C HIS A 291 12.85 -2.58 14.39
N ASP A 292 11.96 -1.65 14.73
CA ASP A 292 12.14 -0.80 15.90
C ASP A 292 12.18 -1.60 17.22
N ASN A 293 11.53 -2.75 17.29
CA ASN A 293 11.54 -3.67 18.40
C ASN A 293 12.71 -4.70 18.38
N ASN A 294 13.58 -4.66 17.36
CA ASN A 294 14.72 -5.55 17.27
C ASN A 294 15.83 -5.10 18.24
N LEU A 295 16.02 -5.86 19.33
CA LEU A 295 16.98 -5.53 20.39
C LEU A 295 18.43 -5.45 19.91
N ASN A 296 18.81 -6.21 18.88
CA ASN A 296 20.16 -6.17 18.33
C ASN A 296 20.40 -4.86 17.57
N LEU A 297 19.43 -4.45 16.77
CA LEU A 297 19.53 -3.18 16.04
C LEU A 297 19.48 -1.97 16.98
N ARG A 298 18.66 -2.03 18.03
CA ARG A 298 18.63 -0.99 19.08
C ARG A 298 19.96 -0.82 19.83
N LYS A 299 20.76 -1.89 19.94
CA LYS A 299 22.11 -1.78 20.52
C LYS A 299 23.10 -1.07 19.61
N LEU A 300 22.89 -1.15 18.28
CA LEU A 300 23.74 -0.50 17.28
C LEU A 300 23.40 0.98 17.10
N ASP A 301 22.14 1.34 17.27
CA ASP A 301 21.63 2.72 17.16
C ASP A 301 20.69 2.98 18.34
N PRO A 302 21.23 3.22 19.56
CA PRO A 302 20.44 3.55 20.73
C PRO A 302 19.78 4.92 20.55
N GLN A 303 18.46 4.98 20.75
CA GLN A 303 17.64 6.20 20.64
C GLN A 303 17.38 6.80 21.99
#